data_52c052d41597a332b1bc40ea73153523
#
_entry.id   52c052d41597a332b1bc40ea73153523
#
_cell.length_a   1.000
_cell.length_b   1.000
_cell.length_c   1.000
_cell.angle_alpha   90.00
_cell.angle_beta   90.00
_cell.angle_gamma   90.00
#
_symmetry.space_group_name_H-M   'P 1'
#
loop_
_entity.id
_entity.type
_entity.pdbx_description
1 polymer ?
#
loop_
_entity_poly.entity_id
_entity_poly.type
_entity_poly.pdbx_seq_one_letter_code
_entity_poly.pdbx_strand_id
1 'polypeptide(L)'
;DHSLNKKVLEIEANMDEYVAELRRFIEDLVSGDAHMHPPLKRRRWDRNADSGKGKWRDINEPLLWPDQHVHHAVLQPMIPHIMRSMDKYCIASVPGRGNSYGVKAIKKWMKGDAAGTRYGAECDIYHCFEELDPPYVIQALKRLFKDRETLWLCDALMEYGVLIGAFFSAWFLHLVLQPLDLMIHQREYGVSHYLRQMDNFTIFASSKRKLRKLIRDIQAWLADVGLKLKDNWQVFRIGFTPRVEKAREHLPEVKRRRRRPRIPSALGYRFGHGYTILRKHNLFRLKQSLHLYYYRRDRNRVISFKRASGLISRLGQLRKCDCQRILERYYQPKTMFDLKKVVRKECRRLQKLYPPYQAA
;
A
#
# COMPACT_ATOMS: atom_id res chain seq x y z
N ASP A 1 1.38 -15.49 -6.50
CA ASP A 1 1.36 -16.24 -7.76
C ASP A 1 0.30 -17.34 -7.65
N HIS A 2 -0.88 -17.10 -8.21
CA HIS A 2 -2.02 -18.04 -8.17
C HIS A 2 -1.96 -19.06 -9.31
N SER A 3 -0.99 -18.95 -10.23
CA SER A 3 -0.83 -19.81 -11.40
C SER A 3 -0.63 -21.31 -11.10
N LEU A 4 -0.46 -21.67 -9.82
CA LEU A 4 -0.31 -23.04 -9.35
C LEU A 4 -1.49 -23.52 -8.49
N ASN A 5 -2.55 -22.72 -8.36
CA ASN A 5 -3.74 -23.12 -7.66
C ASN A 5 -4.53 -24.09 -8.54
N LYS A 6 -4.82 -25.29 -8.03
CA LYS A 6 -5.58 -26.31 -8.78
C LYS A 6 -6.91 -25.78 -9.34
N LYS A 7 -7.61 -24.94 -8.56
CA LYS A 7 -8.88 -24.33 -9.02
C LYS A 7 -8.69 -23.34 -10.17
N VAL A 8 -7.58 -22.58 -10.19
CA VAL A 8 -7.26 -21.70 -11.32
C VAL A 8 -7.00 -22.52 -12.58
N LEU A 9 -6.22 -23.61 -12.48
CA LEU A 9 -5.95 -24.49 -13.62
C LEU A 9 -7.22 -25.19 -14.14
N GLU A 10 -8.13 -25.56 -13.25
CA GLU A 10 -9.43 -26.13 -13.59
C GLU A 10 -10.29 -25.12 -14.36
N ILE A 11 -10.37 -23.86 -13.88
CA ILE A 11 -11.08 -22.77 -14.54
C ILE A 11 -10.48 -22.51 -15.94
N GLU A 12 -9.14 -22.44 -16.04
CA GLU A 12 -8.46 -22.21 -17.31
C GLU A 12 -8.72 -23.37 -18.32
N ALA A 13 -8.84 -24.60 -17.85
CA ALA A 13 -9.11 -25.76 -18.71
C ALA A 13 -10.58 -25.81 -19.21
N ASN A 14 -11.53 -25.21 -18.48
CA ASN A 14 -12.97 -25.24 -18.79
C ASN A 14 -13.56 -23.82 -18.87
N MET A 15 -12.84 -22.90 -19.50
CA MET A 15 -13.11 -21.46 -19.47
C MET A 15 -14.54 -21.10 -19.87
N ASP A 16 -15.07 -21.67 -20.95
CA ASP A 16 -16.39 -21.33 -21.48
C ASP A 16 -17.53 -21.71 -20.51
N GLU A 17 -17.39 -22.87 -19.85
CA GLU A 17 -18.35 -23.33 -18.84
C GLU A 17 -18.35 -22.37 -17.63
N TYR A 18 -17.16 -22.04 -17.11
CA TYR A 18 -17.00 -21.12 -15.99
C TYR A 18 -17.45 -19.71 -16.31
N VAL A 19 -17.27 -19.23 -17.54
CA VAL A 19 -17.79 -17.92 -17.99
C VAL A 19 -19.31 -17.93 -18.02
N ALA A 20 -19.93 -19.00 -18.51
CA ALA A 20 -21.38 -19.13 -18.53
C ALA A 20 -21.99 -19.22 -17.12
N GLU A 21 -21.32 -19.95 -16.21
CA GLU A 21 -21.70 -20.03 -14.80
C GLU A 21 -21.58 -18.68 -14.10
N LEU A 22 -20.45 -17.99 -14.29
CA LEU A 22 -20.22 -16.67 -13.71
C LEU A 22 -21.25 -15.63 -14.17
N ARG A 23 -21.60 -15.68 -15.47
CA ARG A 23 -22.61 -14.79 -16.04
C ARG A 23 -23.97 -15.01 -15.37
N ARG A 24 -24.42 -16.26 -15.27
CA ARG A 24 -25.67 -16.62 -14.57
C ARG A 24 -25.65 -16.14 -13.12
N PHE A 25 -24.57 -16.40 -12.41
CA PHE A 25 -24.45 -15.96 -11.01
C PHE A 25 -24.53 -14.43 -10.86
N ILE A 26 -23.96 -13.66 -11.80
CA ILE A 26 -24.09 -12.19 -11.80
C ILE A 26 -25.52 -11.76 -12.11
N GLU A 27 -26.20 -12.42 -13.06
CA GLU A 27 -27.61 -12.18 -13.38
C GLU A 27 -28.50 -12.47 -12.16
N ASP A 28 -28.27 -13.56 -11.45
CA ASP A 28 -28.97 -13.95 -10.21
C ASP A 28 -28.69 -12.96 -9.06
N LEU A 29 -27.46 -12.41 -8.97
CA LEU A 29 -27.16 -11.33 -8.01
C LEU A 29 -27.95 -10.06 -8.32
N VAL A 30 -28.13 -9.70 -9.60
CA VAL A 30 -28.87 -8.51 -10.01
C VAL A 30 -30.38 -8.68 -9.74
N SER A 31 -30.93 -9.88 -9.98
CA SER A 31 -32.35 -10.19 -9.69
C SER A 31 -32.64 -10.37 -8.20
N GLY A 32 -31.60 -10.57 -7.38
CA GLY A 32 -31.72 -10.87 -5.94
C GLY A 32 -31.97 -12.35 -5.62
N ASP A 33 -31.78 -13.24 -6.60
CA ASP A 33 -31.96 -14.68 -6.45
C ASP A 33 -30.69 -15.38 -5.90
N ALA A 34 -29.55 -14.67 -5.92
CA ALA A 34 -28.30 -15.13 -5.33
C ALA A 34 -27.70 -14.11 -4.37
N HIS A 35 -26.78 -14.59 -3.55
CA HIS A 35 -26.01 -13.79 -2.58
C HIS A 35 -24.53 -14.09 -2.70
N MET A 36 -23.66 -13.14 -2.29
CA MET A 36 -22.24 -13.40 -2.16
C MET A 36 -21.98 -14.44 -1.06
N HIS A 37 -20.92 -15.21 -1.23
CA HIS A 37 -20.60 -16.22 -0.22
C HIS A 37 -19.90 -15.59 1.01
N PRO A 38 -20.16 -16.12 2.22
CA PRO A 38 -19.47 -15.70 3.42
C PRO A 38 -17.94 -15.83 3.26
N PRO A 39 -17.16 -14.78 3.54
CA PRO A 39 -15.72 -14.81 3.37
C PRO A 39 -15.05 -15.73 4.37
N LEU A 40 -13.98 -16.39 3.95
CA LEU A 40 -13.16 -17.22 4.83
C LEU A 40 -12.38 -16.36 5.82
N LYS A 41 -12.61 -16.55 7.11
CA LYS A 41 -11.86 -15.87 8.18
C LYS A 41 -10.49 -16.52 8.34
N ARG A 42 -9.43 -15.76 8.10
CA ARG A 42 -8.03 -16.19 8.29
C ARG A 42 -7.28 -15.24 9.20
N ARG A 43 -6.53 -15.75 10.16
CA ARG A 43 -5.57 -14.96 10.94
C ARG A 43 -4.19 -14.98 10.28
N ARG A 44 -3.66 -13.81 9.99
CA ARG A 44 -2.33 -13.65 9.41
C ARG A 44 -1.45 -12.78 10.31
N TRP A 45 -0.25 -13.27 10.59
CA TRP A 45 0.74 -12.48 11.30
C TRP A 45 1.38 -11.45 10.37
N ASP A 46 1.07 -10.17 10.58
CA ASP A 46 1.72 -9.07 9.87
C ASP A 46 3.02 -8.67 10.59
N ARG A 47 4.12 -9.17 10.07
CA ARG A 47 5.47 -8.84 10.57
C ARG A 47 5.88 -7.38 10.29
N ASN A 48 5.14 -6.65 9.48
CA ASN A 48 5.46 -5.29 9.02
C ASN A 48 4.66 -4.22 9.76
N ALA A 49 3.87 -4.59 10.77
CA ALA A 49 3.17 -3.61 11.58
C ALA A 49 4.15 -2.54 12.10
N ASP A 50 3.72 -1.29 12.08
CA ASP A 50 4.55 -0.12 12.39
C ASP A 50 5.21 -0.15 13.78
N SER A 51 4.67 -0.94 14.70
CA SER A 51 5.25 -1.19 16.03
C SER A 51 6.59 -1.95 16.02
N GLY A 52 6.97 -2.55 14.89
CA GLY A 52 8.13 -3.44 14.79
C GLY A 52 7.97 -4.79 15.50
N LYS A 53 6.92 -4.97 16.29
CA LYS A 53 6.62 -6.18 17.06
C LYS A 53 5.77 -7.20 16.30
N GLY A 54 5.25 -6.81 15.13
CA GLY A 54 4.24 -7.57 14.41
C GLY A 54 2.86 -7.45 15.05
N LYS A 55 1.82 -7.79 14.28
CA LYS A 55 0.43 -7.79 14.77
C LYS A 55 -0.34 -8.89 14.02
N TRP A 56 -1.26 -9.54 14.70
CA TRP A 56 -2.24 -10.39 14.06
C TRP A 56 -3.26 -9.53 13.31
N ARG A 57 -3.59 -9.94 12.09
CA ARG A 57 -4.67 -9.36 11.31
C ARG A 57 -5.68 -10.45 11.00
N ASP A 58 -6.93 -10.17 11.26
CA ASP A 58 -8.02 -10.98 10.77
C ASP A 58 -8.30 -10.53 9.33
N ILE A 59 -8.21 -11.45 8.40
CA ILE A 59 -8.41 -11.23 6.97
C ILE A 59 -9.65 -12.00 6.58
N ASN A 60 -10.62 -11.32 6.01
CA ASN A 60 -11.79 -11.91 5.41
C ASN A 60 -11.49 -12.13 3.92
N GLU A 61 -11.18 -13.36 3.55
CA GLU A 61 -10.79 -13.73 2.19
C GLU A 61 -12.02 -14.20 1.42
N PRO A 62 -12.48 -13.49 0.38
CA PRO A 62 -13.57 -13.97 -0.47
C PRO A 62 -13.19 -15.28 -1.13
N LEU A 63 -14.17 -16.12 -1.43
CA LEU A 63 -13.92 -17.37 -2.16
C LEU A 63 -13.25 -17.06 -3.51
N LEU A 64 -12.30 -17.91 -3.91
CA LEU A 64 -11.65 -17.71 -5.20
C LEU A 64 -12.67 -17.78 -6.34
N TRP A 65 -13.59 -18.74 -6.27
CA TRP A 65 -14.70 -18.91 -7.18
C TRP A 65 -16.02 -19.01 -6.40
N PRO A 66 -17.07 -18.32 -6.83
CA PRO A 66 -17.12 -17.33 -7.92
C PRO A 66 -16.72 -15.91 -7.47
N ASP A 67 -16.68 -15.61 -6.14
CA ASP A 67 -16.71 -14.25 -5.60
C ASP A 67 -15.58 -13.36 -6.11
N GLN A 68 -14.31 -13.82 -6.08
CA GLN A 68 -13.21 -12.99 -6.58
C GLN A 68 -13.35 -12.69 -8.08
N HIS A 69 -13.94 -13.61 -8.87
CA HIS A 69 -14.19 -13.38 -10.29
C HIS A 69 -15.32 -12.35 -10.51
N VAL A 70 -16.38 -12.40 -9.69
CA VAL A 70 -17.43 -11.36 -9.68
C VAL A 70 -16.81 -9.99 -9.34
N HIS A 71 -15.98 -9.90 -8.30
CA HIS A 71 -15.28 -8.66 -7.96
C HIS A 71 -14.54 -8.08 -9.17
N HIS A 72 -13.81 -8.94 -9.91
CA HIS A 72 -13.08 -8.50 -11.09
C HIS A 72 -14.00 -8.11 -12.24
N ALA A 73 -15.04 -8.91 -12.53
CA ALA A 73 -15.99 -8.64 -13.60
C ALA A 73 -16.70 -7.29 -13.42
N VAL A 74 -17.14 -6.99 -12.19
CA VAL A 74 -17.83 -5.72 -11.87
C VAL A 74 -16.85 -4.55 -11.87
N LEU A 75 -15.67 -4.68 -11.25
CA LEU A 75 -14.77 -3.53 -11.05
C LEU A 75 -13.93 -3.18 -12.28
N GLN A 76 -13.52 -4.15 -13.11
CA GLN A 76 -12.64 -3.86 -14.25
C GLN A 76 -13.18 -2.78 -15.20
N PRO A 77 -14.47 -2.77 -15.61
CA PRO A 77 -15.03 -1.69 -16.40
C PRO A 77 -15.06 -0.33 -15.67
N MET A 78 -15.23 -0.34 -14.35
CA MET A 78 -15.34 0.87 -13.53
C MET A 78 -13.97 1.54 -13.27
N ILE A 79 -12.90 0.76 -13.22
CA ILE A 79 -11.55 1.22 -12.85
C ILE A 79 -11.06 2.42 -13.66
N PRO A 80 -11.18 2.49 -15.00
CA PRO A 80 -10.75 3.64 -15.78
C PRO A 80 -11.45 4.95 -15.37
N HIS A 81 -12.74 4.87 -15.00
CA HIS A 81 -13.53 6.01 -14.53
C HIS A 81 -13.07 6.46 -13.15
N ILE A 82 -12.88 5.52 -12.23
CA ILE A 82 -12.35 5.79 -10.89
C ILE A 82 -10.96 6.44 -10.99
N MET A 83 -10.07 5.89 -11.79
CA MET A 83 -8.71 6.40 -11.95
C MET A 83 -8.65 7.84 -12.48
N ARG A 84 -9.57 8.23 -13.37
CA ARG A 84 -9.66 9.61 -13.88
C ARG A 84 -10.07 10.61 -12.82
N SER A 85 -10.83 10.20 -11.83
CA SER A 85 -11.30 11.05 -10.72
C SER A 85 -10.31 11.16 -9.58
N MET A 86 -9.29 10.30 -9.51
CA MET A 86 -8.34 10.21 -8.40
C MET A 86 -7.21 11.23 -8.51
N ASP A 87 -6.74 11.71 -7.37
CA ASP A 87 -5.48 12.46 -7.32
C ASP A 87 -4.31 11.62 -7.87
N LYS A 88 -3.41 12.28 -8.60
CA LYS A 88 -2.24 11.62 -9.23
C LYS A 88 -1.29 10.97 -8.23
N TYR A 89 -1.29 11.43 -6.99
CA TYR A 89 -0.45 10.90 -5.91
C TYR A 89 -1.20 9.97 -4.95
N CYS A 90 -2.40 9.54 -5.29
CA CYS A 90 -3.01 8.32 -4.74
C CYS A 90 -2.35 7.11 -5.41
N ILE A 91 -1.53 6.37 -4.66
CA ILE A 91 -0.57 5.43 -5.25
C ILE A 91 -0.80 3.95 -4.95
N ALA A 92 -1.67 3.62 -4.02
CA ALA A 92 -1.88 2.24 -3.62
C ALA A 92 -2.89 1.55 -4.53
N SER A 93 -2.60 0.30 -4.92
CA SER A 93 -3.44 -0.55 -5.78
C SER A 93 -3.84 0.06 -7.12
N VAL A 94 -3.13 1.09 -7.60
CA VAL A 94 -3.39 1.77 -8.87
C VAL A 94 -2.37 1.35 -9.92
N PRO A 95 -2.80 0.83 -11.08
CA PRO A 95 -1.91 0.49 -12.18
C PRO A 95 -0.99 1.66 -12.58
N GLY A 96 0.28 1.38 -12.83
CA GLY A 96 1.29 2.40 -13.16
C GLY A 96 1.72 3.31 -12.01
N ARG A 97 1.03 3.27 -10.86
CA ARG A 97 1.39 3.97 -9.63
C ARG A 97 1.79 2.94 -8.57
N GLY A 98 2.45 3.28 -7.55
CA GLY A 98 2.85 2.36 -6.49
C GLY A 98 4.03 2.89 -5.72
N ASN A 99 4.62 2.08 -4.83
CA ASN A 99 5.70 2.52 -3.95
C ASN A 99 6.86 3.16 -4.71
N SER A 100 7.20 2.67 -5.91
CA SER A 100 8.29 3.25 -6.71
C SER A 100 7.98 4.65 -7.20
N TYR A 101 6.74 4.86 -7.64
CA TYR A 101 6.24 6.17 -8.06
C TYR A 101 6.22 7.15 -6.89
N GLY A 102 5.66 6.76 -5.74
CA GLY A 102 5.63 7.59 -4.54
C GLY A 102 7.02 7.95 -4.02
N VAL A 103 7.96 7.00 -4.00
CA VAL A 103 9.35 7.27 -3.59
C VAL A 103 10.00 8.28 -4.52
N LYS A 104 9.82 8.16 -5.85
CA LYS A 104 10.34 9.14 -6.81
C LYS A 104 9.75 10.53 -6.58
N ALA A 105 8.44 10.63 -6.35
CA ALA A 105 7.75 11.88 -6.08
C ALA A 105 8.30 12.56 -4.82
N ILE A 106 8.32 11.87 -3.68
CA ILE A 106 8.83 12.44 -2.43
C ILE A 106 10.30 12.85 -2.56
N LYS A 107 11.15 12.04 -3.20
CA LYS A 107 12.56 12.41 -3.45
C LYS A 107 12.68 13.69 -4.26
N LYS A 108 11.87 13.84 -5.32
CA LYS A 108 11.84 15.05 -6.16
C LYS A 108 11.44 16.28 -5.33
N TRP A 109 10.38 16.17 -4.52
CA TRP A 109 9.91 17.28 -3.65
C TRP A 109 10.94 17.67 -2.61
N MET A 110 11.50 16.69 -1.90
CA MET A 110 12.51 16.92 -0.86
C MET A 110 13.81 17.51 -1.41
N LYS A 111 14.17 17.24 -2.67
CA LYS A 111 15.36 17.80 -3.32
C LYS A 111 15.10 19.19 -3.90
N GLY A 112 13.94 19.37 -4.53
CA GLY A 112 13.66 20.55 -5.36
C GLY A 112 12.89 21.66 -4.65
N ASP A 113 12.21 21.37 -3.53
CA ASP A 113 11.34 22.34 -2.84
C ASP A 113 11.54 22.28 -1.32
N ALA A 114 12.65 22.86 -0.86
CA ALA A 114 12.96 22.91 0.57
C ALA A 114 11.98 23.82 1.35
N ALA A 115 11.41 24.84 0.71
CA ALA A 115 10.44 25.74 1.32
C ALA A 115 9.08 25.05 1.50
N GLY A 116 8.55 24.42 0.45
CA GLY A 116 7.30 23.66 0.47
C GLY A 116 7.37 22.40 1.32
N THR A 117 8.55 21.81 1.49
CA THR A 117 8.78 20.65 2.36
C THR A 117 9.35 21.01 3.74
N ARG A 118 9.12 22.25 4.22
CA ARG A 118 9.60 22.72 5.52
C ARG A 118 8.92 22.02 6.70
N TYR A 119 7.65 21.70 6.56
CA TYR A 119 6.85 20.96 7.54
C TYR A 119 6.20 19.75 6.88
N GLY A 120 6.06 18.67 7.64
CA GLY A 120 5.37 17.46 7.23
C GLY A 120 4.29 17.06 8.21
N ALA A 121 3.27 16.39 7.69
CA ALA A 121 2.31 15.63 8.47
C ALA A 121 2.27 14.19 8.00
N GLU A 122 2.19 13.27 8.93
CA GLU A 122 1.98 11.84 8.72
C GLU A 122 0.72 11.47 9.49
N CYS A 123 -0.28 10.97 8.79
CA CYS A 123 -1.57 10.58 9.34
C CYS A 123 -1.97 9.22 8.77
N ASP A 124 -2.77 8.49 9.53
CA ASP A 124 -3.27 7.15 9.18
C ASP A 124 -4.70 7.05 9.73
N ILE A 125 -5.66 6.56 8.94
CA ILE A 125 -7.03 6.35 9.39
C ILE A 125 -7.08 5.09 10.27
N TYR A 126 -7.81 5.19 11.37
CA TYR A 126 -8.01 4.06 12.27
C TYR A 126 -8.99 3.07 11.66
N HIS A 127 -8.64 1.79 11.64
CA HIS A 127 -9.50 0.68 11.19
C HIS A 127 -10.35 0.98 9.94
N CYS A 128 -9.72 1.62 8.94
CA CYS A 128 -10.39 2.27 7.81
C CYS A 128 -11.38 1.36 7.05
N PHE A 129 -11.05 0.10 6.85
CA PHE A 129 -11.92 -0.84 6.13
C PHE A 129 -13.02 -1.40 7.03
N GLU A 130 -12.72 -1.62 8.30
CA GLU A 130 -13.66 -2.18 9.27
C GLU A 130 -14.70 -1.15 9.69
N GLU A 131 -14.34 0.15 9.71
CA GLU A 131 -15.21 1.26 10.11
C GLU A 131 -15.94 1.89 8.91
N LEU A 132 -15.62 1.47 7.68
CA LEU A 132 -16.22 2.06 6.47
C LEU A 132 -17.61 1.49 6.22
N ASP A 133 -18.62 2.35 6.34
CA ASP A 133 -20.03 1.98 6.18
C ASP A 133 -20.40 1.81 4.68
N PRO A 134 -20.97 0.64 4.26
CA PRO A 134 -21.42 0.39 2.89
C PRO A 134 -22.36 1.45 2.30
N PRO A 135 -23.40 1.93 2.98
CA PRO A 135 -24.25 3.03 2.51
C PRO A 135 -23.46 4.27 2.08
N TYR A 136 -22.41 4.63 2.83
CA TYR A 136 -21.56 5.77 2.48
C TYR A 136 -20.72 5.50 1.23
N VAL A 137 -20.26 4.25 1.05
CA VAL A 137 -19.58 3.82 -0.18
C VAL A 137 -20.50 3.94 -1.39
N ILE A 138 -21.75 3.49 -1.29
CA ILE A 138 -22.75 3.63 -2.36
C ILE A 138 -22.99 5.10 -2.69
N GLN A 139 -23.09 5.98 -1.69
CA GLN A 139 -23.18 7.42 -1.92
C GLN A 139 -21.95 7.96 -2.68
N ALA A 140 -20.76 7.48 -2.35
CA ALA A 140 -19.54 7.85 -3.05
C ALA A 140 -19.55 7.35 -4.51
N LEU A 141 -20.00 6.13 -4.76
CA LEU A 141 -20.14 5.55 -6.10
C LEU A 141 -21.12 6.33 -6.96
N LYS A 142 -22.27 6.78 -6.41
CA LYS A 142 -23.29 7.58 -7.09
C LYS A 142 -22.76 8.90 -7.66
N ARG A 143 -21.60 9.39 -7.22
CA ARG A 143 -20.95 10.58 -7.80
C ARG A 143 -20.46 10.32 -9.23
N LEU A 144 -20.01 9.10 -9.53
CA LEU A 144 -19.45 8.72 -10.83
C LEU A 144 -20.37 7.82 -11.67
N PHE A 145 -21.15 6.96 -11.02
CA PHE A 145 -21.97 5.95 -11.68
C PHE A 145 -23.43 6.23 -11.41
N LYS A 146 -24.28 6.14 -12.46
CA LYS A 146 -25.72 6.41 -12.40
C LYS A 146 -26.55 5.18 -12.70
N ASP A 147 -25.94 4.17 -13.28
CA ASP A 147 -26.58 2.92 -13.62
C ASP A 147 -27.01 2.16 -12.36
N ARG A 148 -28.27 1.77 -12.32
CA ARG A 148 -28.89 1.15 -11.13
C ARG A 148 -28.36 -0.26 -10.89
N GLU A 149 -28.15 -1.05 -11.94
CA GLU A 149 -27.66 -2.43 -11.84
C GLU A 149 -26.19 -2.45 -11.36
N THR A 150 -25.37 -1.55 -11.90
CA THR A 150 -23.97 -1.37 -11.42
C THR A 150 -23.93 -1.02 -9.94
N LEU A 151 -24.80 -0.11 -9.48
CA LEU A 151 -24.85 0.28 -8.07
C LEU A 151 -25.35 -0.87 -7.18
N TRP A 152 -26.37 -1.61 -7.66
CA TRP A 152 -26.88 -2.79 -6.99
C TRP A 152 -25.78 -3.87 -6.84
N LEU A 153 -25.05 -4.19 -7.91
CA LEU A 153 -23.94 -5.11 -7.86
C LEU A 153 -22.86 -4.66 -6.88
N CYS A 154 -22.53 -3.36 -6.87
CA CYS A 154 -21.55 -2.82 -5.89
C CYS A 154 -22.05 -2.99 -4.45
N ASP A 155 -23.34 -2.87 -4.20
CA ASP A 155 -23.95 -3.11 -2.88
C ASP A 155 -23.86 -4.60 -2.51
N ALA A 156 -24.23 -5.49 -3.42
CA ALA A 156 -24.11 -6.92 -3.24
C ALA A 156 -22.68 -7.37 -2.92
N LEU A 157 -21.65 -6.77 -3.58
CA LEU A 157 -20.24 -7.06 -3.23
C LEU A 157 -19.91 -6.74 -1.77
N MET A 158 -20.63 -5.81 -1.16
CA MET A 158 -20.42 -5.35 0.23
C MET A 158 -21.38 -6.02 1.24
N GLU A 159 -22.07 -7.09 0.87
CA GLU A 159 -22.99 -7.82 1.76
C GLU A 159 -22.36 -8.18 3.12
N TYR A 160 -21.06 -8.46 3.12
CA TYR A 160 -20.27 -8.71 4.35
C TYR A 160 -19.38 -7.52 4.72
N GLY A 161 -19.71 -6.30 4.28
CA GLY A 161 -18.96 -5.08 4.52
C GLY A 161 -17.76 -4.88 3.57
N VAL A 162 -16.94 -3.87 3.86
CA VAL A 162 -15.75 -3.55 3.06
C VAL A 162 -14.56 -4.38 3.54
N LEU A 163 -14.38 -5.54 2.93
CA LEU A 163 -13.45 -6.57 3.41
C LEU A 163 -11.98 -6.22 3.17
N ILE A 164 -11.14 -6.43 4.19
CA ILE A 164 -9.68 -6.36 4.03
C ILE A 164 -9.23 -7.51 3.12
N GLY A 165 -8.66 -7.16 1.96
CA GLY A 165 -8.15 -8.13 0.99
C GLY A 165 -9.07 -8.39 -0.20
N ALA A 166 -10.30 -7.91 -0.21
CA ALA A 166 -11.17 -7.95 -1.38
C ALA A 166 -10.68 -6.96 -2.46
N PHE A 167 -10.83 -7.34 -3.72
CA PHE A 167 -10.37 -6.53 -4.84
C PHE A 167 -11.07 -5.16 -4.93
N PHE A 168 -12.37 -5.12 -4.64
CA PHE A 168 -13.17 -3.90 -4.70
C PHE A 168 -12.80 -2.89 -3.59
N SER A 169 -12.42 -3.35 -2.42
CA SER A 169 -12.26 -2.51 -1.23
C SER A 169 -11.29 -1.35 -1.44
N ALA A 170 -10.18 -1.59 -2.14
CA ALA A 170 -9.19 -0.55 -2.44
C ALA A 170 -9.78 0.56 -3.33
N TRP A 171 -10.57 0.18 -4.34
CA TRP A 171 -11.16 1.10 -5.30
C TRP A 171 -12.28 1.93 -4.66
N PHE A 172 -13.11 1.29 -3.84
CA PHE A 172 -14.18 1.97 -3.11
C PHE A 172 -13.61 2.96 -2.10
N LEU A 173 -12.56 2.60 -1.37
CA LEU A 173 -11.88 3.51 -0.47
C LEU A 173 -11.30 4.74 -1.21
N HIS A 174 -10.78 4.56 -2.42
CA HIS A 174 -10.30 5.69 -3.21
C HIS A 174 -11.42 6.68 -3.52
N LEU A 175 -12.62 6.19 -3.87
CA LEU A 175 -13.78 7.04 -4.13
C LEU A 175 -14.31 7.74 -2.88
N VAL A 176 -14.37 7.03 -1.77
CA VAL A 176 -14.81 7.60 -0.49
C VAL A 176 -13.89 8.74 -0.07
N LEU A 177 -12.57 8.57 -0.18
CA LEU A 177 -11.58 9.57 0.25
C LEU A 177 -11.31 10.67 -0.79
N GLN A 178 -11.92 10.62 -1.99
CA GLN A 178 -11.73 11.63 -3.02
C GLN A 178 -12.07 13.05 -2.58
N PRO A 179 -13.19 13.34 -1.89
CA PRO A 179 -13.47 14.69 -1.40
C PRO A 179 -12.42 15.20 -0.42
N LEU A 180 -11.86 14.30 0.39
CA LEU A 180 -10.75 14.61 1.28
C LEU A 180 -9.48 14.98 0.50
N ASP A 181 -9.15 14.25 -0.57
CA ASP A 181 -8.04 14.58 -1.46
C ASP A 181 -8.21 15.98 -2.07
N LEU A 182 -9.43 16.33 -2.52
CA LEU A 182 -9.76 17.65 -3.06
C LEU A 182 -9.65 18.76 -2.00
N MET A 183 -10.14 18.51 -0.79
CA MET A 183 -10.03 19.45 0.34
C MET A 183 -8.55 19.76 0.66
N ILE A 184 -7.70 18.77 0.69
CA ILE A 184 -6.26 18.92 0.98
C ILE A 184 -5.58 19.89 -0.01
N HIS A 185 -6.03 19.94 -1.25
CA HIS A 185 -5.49 20.82 -2.29
C HIS A 185 -6.05 22.25 -2.27
N GLN A 186 -6.98 22.58 -1.38
CA GLN A 186 -7.49 23.93 -1.27
C GLN A 186 -6.38 24.92 -0.86
N ARG A 187 -6.40 26.09 -1.50
CA ARG A 187 -5.34 27.13 -1.35
C ARG A 187 -5.14 27.60 0.09
N GLU A 188 -6.19 27.60 0.88
CA GLU A 188 -6.16 28.04 2.27
C GLU A 188 -5.21 27.22 3.14
N TYR A 189 -5.05 25.95 2.88
CA TYR A 189 -4.15 25.05 3.63
C TYR A 189 -2.68 25.20 3.23
N GLY A 190 -2.40 25.74 2.05
CA GLY A 190 -1.04 25.96 1.56
C GLY A 190 -0.21 24.68 1.50
N VAL A 191 -0.85 23.56 1.14
CA VAL A 191 -0.18 22.30 0.90
C VAL A 191 0.64 22.38 -0.36
N SER A 192 1.94 22.11 -0.25
CA SER A 192 2.86 22.11 -1.38
C SER A 192 2.89 20.77 -2.07
N HIS A 193 2.86 19.69 -1.29
CA HIS A 193 2.92 18.32 -1.80
C HIS A 193 2.09 17.38 -0.92
N TYR A 194 1.46 16.42 -1.57
CA TYR A 194 0.59 15.43 -0.97
C TYR A 194 0.80 14.05 -1.60
N LEU A 195 0.74 13.00 -0.79
CA LEU A 195 0.76 11.61 -1.23
C LEU A 195 -0.10 10.78 -0.31
N ARG A 196 -0.99 9.98 -0.90
CA ARG A 196 -1.81 9.01 -0.19
C ARG A 196 -1.51 7.58 -0.61
N GLN A 197 -1.32 6.72 0.37
CA GLN A 197 -1.19 5.28 0.21
C GLN A 197 -2.31 4.61 0.99
N MET A 198 -3.46 4.35 0.36
CA MET A 198 -4.71 3.93 1.00
C MET A 198 -5.15 4.93 2.07
N ASP A 199 -5.15 4.49 3.31
CA ASP A 199 -5.49 5.19 4.54
C ASP A 199 -4.36 6.05 5.11
N ASN A 200 -3.15 5.97 4.54
CA ASN A 200 -1.97 6.70 4.99
C ASN A 200 -1.72 7.96 4.17
N PHE A 201 -1.60 9.09 4.85
CA PHE A 201 -1.35 10.40 4.26
C PHE A 201 0.04 10.91 4.59
N THR A 202 0.75 11.42 3.59
CA THR A 202 2.01 12.17 3.76
C THR A 202 1.83 13.53 3.12
N ILE A 203 1.82 14.60 3.93
CA ILE A 203 1.49 15.96 3.52
C ILE A 203 2.67 16.86 3.82
N PHE A 204 3.03 17.75 2.88
CA PHE A 204 4.09 18.73 3.04
C PHE A 204 3.56 20.15 2.82
N ALA A 205 4.04 21.09 3.66
CA ALA A 205 3.65 22.49 3.57
C ALA A 205 4.77 23.43 4.09
N SER A 206 4.74 24.68 3.65
CA SER A 206 5.63 25.73 4.14
C SER A 206 5.23 26.25 5.53
N SER A 207 3.95 26.12 5.92
CA SER A 207 3.39 26.67 7.16
C SER A 207 2.86 25.60 8.12
N LYS A 208 3.42 25.55 9.33
CA LYS A 208 2.96 24.65 10.39
C LYS A 208 1.55 24.97 10.88
N ARG A 209 1.18 26.26 10.91
CA ARG A 209 -0.14 26.73 11.35
C ARG A 209 -1.23 26.23 10.39
N LYS A 210 -1.01 26.46 9.08
CA LYS A 210 -1.94 25.99 8.03
C LYS A 210 -2.08 24.46 8.04
N LEU A 211 -0.96 23.75 8.18
CA LEU A 211 -0.96 22.29 8.22
C LEU A 211 -1.71 21.75 9.45
N ARG A 212 -1.63 22.42 10.60
CA ARG A 212 -2.42 22.05 11.78
C ARG A 212 -3.91 22.35 11.62
N LYS A 213 -4.27 23.44 10.91
CA LYS A 213 -5.67 23.70 10.54
C LYS A 213 -6.19 22.57 9.69
N LEU A 214 -5.47 22.23 8.62
CA LEU A 214 -5.83 21.12 7.73
C LEU A 214 -6.07 19.81 8.50
N ILE A 215 -5.21 19.44 9.46
CA ILE A 215 -5.40 18.18 10.21
C ILE A 215 -6.68 18.22 11.05
N ARG A 216 -7.05 19.34 11.63
CA ARG A 216 -8.34 19.47 12.36
C ARG A 216 -9.52 19.33 11.42
N ASP A 217 -9.42 19.95 10.25
CA ASP A 217 -10.49 19.89 9.25
C ASP A 217 -10.60 18.48 8.63
N ILE A 218 -9.48 17.77 8.46
CA ILE A 218 -9.45 16.34 8.13
C ILE A 218 -10.15 15.50 9.22
N GLN A 219 -9.87 15.77 10.49
CA GLN A 219 -10.52 15.06 11.61
C GLN A 219 -12.02 15.29 11.64
N ALA A 220 -12.47 16.53 11.42
CA ALA A 220 -13.89 16.86 11.34
C ALA A 220 -14.56 16.13 10.16
N TRP A 221 -13.98 16.22 8.97
CA TRP A 221 -14.51 15.55 7.78
C TRP A 221 -14.56 14.02 7.97
N LEU A 222 -13.52 13.41 8.57
CA LEU A 222 -13.53 11.96 8.84
C LEU A 222 -14.62 11.58 9.84
N ALA A 223 -14.88 12.41 10.86
CA ALA A 223 -15.95 12.18 11.82
C ALA A 223 -17.35 12.19 11.15
N ASP A 224 -17.56 13.09 10.18
CA ASP A 224 -18.81 13.17 9.42
C ASP A 224 -19.08 11.90 8.59
N VAL A 225 -18.01 11.17 8.23
CA VAL A 225 -18.12 9.90 7.46
C VAL A 225 -17.91 8.65 8.35
N GLY A 226 -17.98 8.79 9.67
CA GLY A 226 -17.84 7.69 10.61
C GLY A 226 -16.41 7.18 10.80
N LEU A 227 -15.41 7.89 10.28
CA LEU A 227 -14.00 7.52 10.36
C LEU A 227 -13.22 8.42 11.32
N LYS A 228 -12.03 8.00 11.73
CA LYS A 228 -11.15 8.80 12.58
C LYS A 228 -9.67 8.58 12.28
N LEU A 229 -8.84 9.59 12.52
CA LEU A 229 -7.39 9.42 12.48
C LEU A 229 -6.92 8.60 13.68
N LYS A 230 -5.85 7.82 13.50
CA LYS A 230 -5.10 7.22 14.62
C LYS A 230 -4.48 8.33 15.47
N ASP A 231 -4.43 8.15 16.80
CA ASP A 231 -3.91 9.15 17.73
C ASP A 231 -2.42 9.46 17.55
N ASN A 232 -1.70 8.66 16.78
CA ASN A 232 -0.28 8.82 16.53
C ASN A 232 0.05 9.77 15.36
N TRP A 233 -0.93 10.49 14.81
CA TRP A 233 -0.67 11.48 13.78
C TRP A 233 0.26 12.60 14.27
N GLN A 234 1.05 13.17 13.37
CA GLN A 234 2.10 14.12 13.73
C GLN A 234 2.25 15.22 12.71
N VAL A 235 2.39 16.44 13.21
CA VAL A 235 2.88 17.60 12.42
C VAL A 235 4.24 18.02 12.95
N PHE A 236 5.26 17.93 12.12
CA PHE A 236 6.64 18.17 12.53
C PHE A 236 7.40 19.06 11.53
N ARG A 237 8.46 19.70 12.02
CA ARG A 237 9.42 20.39 11.16
C ARG A 237 10.34 19.36 10.52
N ILE A 238 10.54 19.44 9.21
CA ILE A 238 11.48 18.63 8.45
C ILE A 238 12.84 19.33 8.43
N GLY A 239 13.89 18.56 8.49
CA GLY A 239 15.24 19.02 8.35
C GLY A 239 16.18 18.44 9.39
N PHE A 240 17.31 18.07 8.93
CA PHE A 240 18.48 17.67 9.69
C PHE A 240 19.65 18.40 9.10
N THR A 241 20.03 19.52 9.70
CA THR A 241 21.32 20.12 9.39
C THR A 241 22.20 20.08 10.64
N PRO A 242 23.45 19.67 10.52
CA PRO A 242 24.40 19.65 11.65
C PRO A 242 24.48 20.99 12.39
N ARG A 243 24.26 22.11 11.69
CA ARG A 243 24.17 23.47 12.27
C ARG A 243 23.01 23.64 13.27
N VAL A 244 21.88 23.00 13.01
CA VAL A 244 20.70 23.09 13.89
C VAL A 244 20.87 22.22 15.13
N GLU A 245 21.64 21.14 15.07
CA GLU A 245 21.98 20.35 16.26
C GLU A 245 22.96 21.06 17.17
N LYS A 246 24.06 21.61 16.64
CA LYS A 246 25.01 22.42 17.41
C LYS A 246 24.34 23.58 18.14
N ALA A 247 23.45 24.32 17.44
CA ALA A 247 22.71 25.43 18.05
C ALA A 247 21.72 24.99 19.15
N ARG A 248 21.48 23.69 19.33
CA ARG A 248 20.55 23.12 20.31
C ARG A 248 21.22 22.41 21.48
N GLU A 249 22.52 22.19 21.43
CA GLU A 249 23.27 21.60 22.53
C GLU A 249 23.14 22.38 23.83
N HIS A 250 22.88 23.70 23.73
CA HIS A 250 22.67 24.60 24.88
C HIS A 250 21.21 24.65 25.39
N LEU A 251 20.25 23.92 24.79
CA LEU A 251 18.87 23.92 25.25
C LEU A 251 18.62 22.79 26.25
N PRO A 252 17.81 23.00 27.31
CA PRO A 252 17.38 21.95 28.22
C PRO A 252 16.80 20.76 27.45
N GLU A 253 17.02 19.54 27.91
CA GLU A 253 16.69 18.29 27.21
C GLU A 253 15.21 18.22 26.81
N VAL A 254 14.28 18.69 27.66
CA VAL A 254 12.84 18.73 27.39
C VAL A 254 12.52 19.67 26.21
N LYS A 255 13.19 20.84 26.11
CA LYS A 255 13.04 21.78 24.98
C LYS A 255 13.69 21.23 23.71
N ARG A 256 14.81 20.47 23.81
CA ARG A 256 15.44 19.76 22.71
C ARG A 256 14.53 18.71 22.11
N ARG A 257 13.87 17.85 22.91
CA ARG A 257 12.94 16.80 22.45
C ARG A 257 11.72 17.38 21.75
N ARG A 258 11.11 18.44 22.27
CA ARG A 258 9.92 19.09 21.66
C ARG A 258 10.18 19.81 20.34
N ARG A 259 11.42 20.20 20.06
CA ARG A 259 11.81 20.97 18.87
C ARG A 259 12.66 20.21 17.85
N ARG A 260 12.94 18.92 18.07
CA ARG A 260 13.72 18.12 17.11
C ARG A 260 13.01 18.05 15.76
N PRO A 261 13.69 18.47 14.66
CA PRO A 261 13.18 18.19 13.33
C PRO A 261 13.14 16.68 13.10
N ARG A 262 12.17 16.25 12.30
CA ARG A 262 12.00 14.85 11.97
C ARG A 262 12.25 14.64 10.48
N ILE A 263 12.60 13.41 10.14
CA ILE A 263 12.75 12.98 8.76
C ILE A 263 11.46 12.22 8.40
N PRO A 264 10.68 12.68 7.41
CA PRO A 264 9.47 12.02 6.96
C PRO A 264 9.72 10.54 6.66
N SER A 265 8.76 9.70 7.04
CA SER A 265 8.87 8.26 6.94
C SER A 265 7.68 7.66 6.21
N ALA A 266 7.80 7.43 4.92
CA ALA A 266 6.76 6.86 4.07
C ALA A 266 7.31 5.70 3.21
N LEU A 267 6.45 4.79 2.77
CA LEU A 267 6.76 3.74 1.79
C LEU A 267 7.96 2.83 2.14
N GLY A 268 8.29 2.74 3.43
CA GLY A 268 9.45 1.96 3.89
C GLY A 268 10.78 2.71 3.91
N TYR A 269 10.78 4.01 3.59
CA TYR A 269 11.94 4.89 3.56
C TYR A 269 11.79 6.08 4.50
N ARG A 270 12.92 6.78 4.72
CA ARG A 270 13.00 8.06 5.39
C ARG A 270 13.65 9.06 4.44
N PHE A 271 13.04 10.23 4.28
CA PHE A 271 13.39 11.20 3.25
C PHE A 271 13.96 12.48 3.90
N GLY A 272 15.24 12.73 3.70
CA GLY A 272 15.87 14.02 4.03
C GLY A 272 16.01 14.91 2.79
N HIS A 273 16.28 16.21 2.99
CA HIS A 273 16.65 17.09 1.90
C HIS A 273 17.99 16.63 1.30
N GLY A 274 17.94 16.11 0.08
CA GLY A 274 19.10 15.61 -0.65
C GLY A 274 19.50 14.16 -0.37
N TYR A 275 18.81 13.42 0.52
CA TYR A 275 19.11 12.01 0.75
C TYR A 275 17.87 11.20 1.12
N THR A 276 17.94 9.88 0.87
CA THR A 276 16.88 8.92 1.21
C THR A 276 17.52 7.67 1.81
N ILE A 277 17.00 7.19 2.93
CA ILE A 277 17.51 6.00 3.61
C ILE A 277 16.37 5.01 3.90
N LEU A 278 16.68 3.74 4.07
CA LEU A 278 15.70 2.76 4.51
C LEU A 278 15.22 3.02 5.94
N ARG A 279 13.97 2.70 6.24
CA ARG A 279 13.48 2.61 7.62
C ARG A 279 14.35 1.60 8.40
N LYS A 280 14.60 1.89 9.68
CA LYS A 280 15.50 1.12 10.55
C LYS A 280 15.15 -0.38 10.56
N HIS A 281 13.87 -0.74 10.67
CA HIS A 281 13.46 -2.14 10.66
C HIS A 281 13.65 -2.84 9.30
N ASN A 282 13.46 -2.14 8.17
CA ASN A 282 13.73 -2.70 6.84
C ASN A 282 15.22 -2.97 6.65
N LEU A 283 16.06 -2.06 7.12
CA LEU A 283 17.51 -2.24 7.13
C LEU A 283 17.93 -3.43 8.01
N PHE A 284 17.35 -3.55 9.19
CA PHE A 284 17.62 -4.67 10.09
C PHE A 284 17.26 -6.02 9.45
N ARG A 285 16.06 -6.11 8.86
CA ARG A 285 15.61 -7.33 8.14
C ARG A 285 16.49 -7.67 6.95
N LEU A 286 16.94 -6.67 6.21
CA LEU A 286 17.89 -6.89 5.12
C LEU A 286 19.18 -7.49 5.62
N LYS A 287 19.77 -6.92 6.69
CA LYS A 287 21.02 -7.43 7.31
C LYS A 287 20.85 -8.87 7.79
N GLN A 288 19.75 -9.17 8.49
CA GLN A 288 19.47 -10.54 8.93
C GLN A 288 19.33 -11.51 7.75
N SER A 289 18.65 -11.09 6.68
CA SER A 289 18.48 -11.93 5.49
C SER A 289 19.80 -12.19 4.76
N LEU A 290 20.68 -11.19 4.67
CA LEU A 290 22.04 -11.35 4.11
C LEU A 290 22.89 -12.27 4.97
N HIS A 291 22.90 -12.05 6.30
CA HIS A 291 23.64 -12.91 7.22
C HIS A 291 23.19 -14.38 7.11
N LEU A 292 21.90 -14.63 7.12
CA LEU A 292 21.36 -15.99 6.96
C LEU A 292 21.70 -16.61 5.59
N TYR A 293 21.70 -15.80 4.53
CA TYR A 293 22.09 -16.25 3.20
C TYR A 293 23.55 -16.69 3.18
N TYR A 294 24.50 -15.87 3.66
CA TYR A 294 25.93 -16.22 3.69
C TYR A 294 26.20 -17.40 4.60
N TYR A 295 25.61 -17.44 5.80
CA TYR A 295 25.70 -18.57 6.71
C TYR A 295 25.31 -19.89 6.07
N ARG A 296 24.25 -19.91 5.26
CA ARG A 296 23.80 -21.10 4.55
C ARG A 296 24.70 -21.46 3.36
N ARG A 297 25.09 -20.49 2.58
CA ARG A 297 25.99 -20.64 1.44
C ARG A 297 27.32 -21.26 1.88
N ASP A 298 27.94 -20.71 2.91
CA ASP A 298 29.24 -21.12 3.39
C ASP A 298 29.24 -22.54 4.02
N ARG A 299 28.05 -23.07 4.31
CA ARG A 299 27.81 -24.44 4.77
C ARG A 299 27.16 -25.34 3.72
N ASN A 300 27.19 -24.96 2.47
CA ASN A 300 26.55 -25.67 1.35
C ASN A 300 25.09 -26.07 1.61
N ARG A 301 24.36 -25.29 2.44
CA ARG A 301 22.94 -25.56 2.75
C ARG A 301 22.03 -24.98 1.66
N VAL A 302 21.01 -25.73 1.31
CA VAL A 302 20.02 -25.34 0.29
C VAL A 302 19.34 -24.02 0.66
N ILE A 303 19.30 -23.10 -0.32
CA ILE A 303 18.58 -21.83 -0.23
C ILE A 303 17.24 -22.02 -0.95
N SER A 304 16.14 -21.95 -0.20
CA SER A 304 14.81 -22.12 -0.79
C SER A 304 14.43 -20.94 -1.68
N PHE A 305 13.56 -21.17 -2.67
CA PHE A 305 12.96 -20.16 -3.52
C PHE A 305 12.40 -18.96 -2.73
N LYS A 306 11.60 -19.22 -1.70
CA LYS A 306 11.00 -18.19 -0.83
C LYS A 306 12.06 -17.27 -0.18
N ARG A 307 13.17 -17.84 0.26
CA ARG A 307 14.28 -17.05 0.85
C ARG A 307 15.03 -16.24 -0.20
N ALA A 308 15.31 -16.85 -1.35
CA ALA A 308 15.99 -16.18 -2.45
C ALA A 308 15.15 -15.01 -2.99
N SER A 309 13.88 -15.23 -3.31
CA SER A 309 12.94 -14.20 -3.79
C SER A 309 12.76 -13.08 -2.77
N GLY A 310 12.61 -13.42 -1.49
CA GLY A 310 12.48 -12.43 -0.41
C GLY A 310 13.73 -11.55 -0.25
N LEU A 311 14.93 -12.11 -0.41
CA LEU A 311 16.19 -11.35 -0.33
C LEU A 311 16.39 -10.48 -1.59
N ILE A 312 16.08 -10.96 -2.78
CA ILE A 312 16.08 -10.18 -4.02
C ILE A 312 15.17 -8.95 -3.89
N SER A 313 13.94 -9.14 -3.38
CA SER A 313 13.00 -8.05 -3.15
C SER A 313 13.56 -6.99 -2.19
N ARG A 314 14.17 -7.42 -1.07
CA ARG A 314 14.80 -6.49 -0.11
C ARG A 314 16.01 -5.75 -0.70
N LEU A 315 16.85 -6.44 -1.47
CA LEU A 315 17.98 -5.82 -2.20
C LEU A 315 17.49 -4.81 -3.24
N GLY A 316 16.33 -5.06 -3.87
CA GLY A 316 15.69 -4.13 -4.78
C GLY A 316 15.31 -2.79 -4.13
N GLN A 317 15.02 -2.78 -2.82
CA GLN A 317 14.74 -1.54 -2.10
C GLN A 317 15.98 -0.62 -2.00
N LEU A 318 17.19 -1.19 -1.97
CA LEU A 318 18.44 -0.41 -1.88
C LEU A 318 18.67 0.48 -3.10
N ARG A 319 18.16 0.10 -4.27
CA ARG A 319 18.30 0.91 -5.50
C ARG A 319 17.60 2.27 -5.44
N LYS A 320 16.71 2.44 -4.46
CA LYS A 320 15.90 3.65 -4.30
C LYS A 320 16.38 4.56 -3.18
N CYS A 321 17.50 4.24 -2.53
CA CYS A 321 18.01 5.00 -1.40
C CYS A 321 19.56 5.11 -1.42
N ASP A 322 20.04 6.07 -0.66
CA ASP A 322 21.48 6.33 -0.52
C ASP A 322 22.05 5.37 0.52
N CYS A 323 22.52 4.22 0.06
CA CYS A 323 22.92 3.10 0.90
C CYS A 323 24.30 2.53 0.54
N GLN A 324 25.15 3.31 -0.15
CA GLN A 324 26.46 2.87 -0.64
C GLN A 324 27.28 2.18 0.44
N ARG A 325 27.43 2.79 1.64
CA ARG A 325 28.16 2.20 2.77
C ARG A 325 27.58 0.86 3.25
N ILE A 326 26.25 0.65 3.07
CA ILE A 326 25.60 -0.61 3.44
C ILE A 326 25.94 -1.69 2.43
N LEU A 327 25.94 -1.35 1.14
CA LEU A 327 26.32 -2.25 0.07
C LEU A 327 27.79 -2.67 0.23
N GLU A 328 28.71 -1.74 0.40
CA GLU A 328 30.12 -2.02 0.61
C GLU A 328 30.37 -2.96 1.80
N ARG A 329 29.67 -2.75 2.92
CA ARG A 329 29.90 -3.51 4.14
C ARG A 329 29.25 -4.90 4.18
N TYR A 330 28.07 -5.05 3.57
CA TYR A 330 27.23 -6.25 3.77
C TYR A 330 26.91 -7.01 2.49
N TYR A 331 27.21 -6.48 1.32
CA TYR A 331 26.83 -7.08 0.06
C TYR A 331 28.04 -7.57 -0.74
N GLN A 332 28.01 -8.85 -1.13
CA GLN A 332 29.05 -9.43 -2.01
C GLN A 332 28.54 -9.44 -3.47
N PRO A 333 29.38 -9.10 -4.46
CA PRO A 333 28.96 -8.93 -5.87
C PRO A 333 28.22 -10.12 -6.47
N LYS A 334 28.64 -11.35 -6.20
CA LYS A 334 28.01 -12.58 -6.72
C LYS A 334 26.63 -12.89 -6.11
N THR A 335 26.26 -12.27 -4.98
CA THR A 335 25.03 -12.57 -4.23
C THR A 335 23.78 -12.49 -5.09
N MET A 336 23.62 -11.44 -5.89
CA MET A 336 22.42 -11.27 -6.75
C MET A 336 22.37 -12.32 -7.86
N PHE A 337 23.50 -12.68 -8.43
CA PHE A 337 23.59 -13.72 -9.47
C PHE A 337 23.16 -15.08 -8.91
N ASP A 338 23.70 -15.47 -7.78
CA ASP A 338 23.40 -16.75 -7.13
C ASP A 338 21.93 -16.84 -6.73
N LEU A 339 21.37 -15.79 -6.15
CA LEU A 339 19.95 -15.73 -5.79
C LEU A 339 19.04 -15.86 -7.01
N LYS A 340 19.37 -15.16 -8.11
CA LYS A 340 18.62 -15.25 -9.38
C LYS A 340 18.73 -16.66 -9.98
N LYS A 341 19.87 -17.34 -9.85
CA LYS A 341 20.04 -18.73 -10.32
C LYS A 341 19.08 -19.66 -9.58
N VAL A 342 18.97 -19.53 -8.24
CA VAL A 342 18.01 -20.31 -7.44
C VAL A 342 16.58 -20.06 -7.90
N VAL A 343 16.19 -18.80 -8.08
CA VAL A 343 14.83 -18.43 -8.50
C VAL A 343 14.53 -18.98 -9.90
N ARG A 344 15.44 -18.79 -10.86
CA ARG A 344 15.25 -19.29 -12.23
C ARG A 344 15.12 -20.80 -12.30
N LYS A 345 15.91 -21.55 -11.50
CA LYS A 345 15.82 -23.01 -11.45
C LYS A 345 14.43 -23.46 -11.01
N GLU A 346 13.89 -22.84 -9.98
CA GLU A 346 12.56 -23.17 -9.47
C GLU A 346 11.44 -22.75 -10.44
N CYS A 347 11.55 -21.56 -11.04
CA CYS A 347 10.58 -21.14 -12.07
C CYS A 347 10.55 -22.13 -13.25
N ARG A 348 11.71 -22.58 -13.75
CA ARG A 348 11.77 -23.58 -14.83
C ARG A 348 11.17 -24.94 -14.39
N ARG A 349 11.39 -25.35 -13.13
CA ARG A 349 10.77 -26.57 -12.58
C ARG A 349 9.24 -26.46 -12.57
N LEU A 350 8.73 -25.33 -12.13
CA LEU A 350 7.30 -25.06 -12.07
C LEU A 350 6.67 -24.98 -13.48
N GLN A 351 7.33 -24.31 -14.43
CA GLN A 351 6.87 -24.26 -15.83
C GLN A 351 6.79 -25.63 -16.52
N LYS A 352 7.67 -26.57 -16.15
CA LYS A 352 7.58 -27.94 -16.65
C LYS A 352 6.43 -28.74 -16.04
N LEU A 353 6.11 -28.48 -14.77
CA LEU A 353 5.00 -29.14 -14.07
C LEU A 353 3.63 -28.55 -14.47
N TYR A 354 3.62 -27.29 -14.82
CA TYR A 354 2.42 -26.52 -15.15
C TYR A 354 2.73 -25.66 -16.38
N PRO A 355 2.68 -26.24 -17.59
CA PRO A 355 2.87 -25.48 -18.82
C PRO A 355 1.80 -24.37 -18.93
N PRO A 356 2.14 -23.18 -19.47
CA PRO A 356 1.15 -22.15 -19.70
C PRO A 356 0.08 -22.66 -20.66
N TYR A 357 -1.17 -22.32 -20.39
CA TYR A 357 -2.30 -22.57 -21.27
C TYR A 357 -1.99 -21.98 -22.65
N GLN A 358 -1.94 -22.82 -23.67
CA GLN A 358 -1.90 -22.38 -25.08
C GLN A 358 -3.36 -22.32 -25.52
N ALA A 359 -3.91 -21.11 -25.71
CA ALA A 359 -5.16 -20.95 -26.43
C ALA A 359 -4.97 -21.55 -27.83
N ALA A 360 -5.83 -22.50 -28.19
CA ALA A 360 -5.88 -23.12 -29.50
C ALA A 360 -6.32 -22.12 -30.57
#